data_d15cb71689996110264728f7130910bc
#
_entry.id   d15cb71689996110264728f7130910bc
#
_cell.length_a   1.000
_cell.length_b   1.000
_cell.length_c   1.000
_cell.angle_alpha   90.00
_cell.angle_beta   90.00
_cell.angle_gamma   90.00
#
_symmetry.space_group_name_H-M   'P 1'
#
loop_
_entity.id
_entity.type
_entity.pdbx_description
1 polymer ?
#
loop_
_entity_poly.entity_id
_entity_poly.type
_entity_poly.pdbx_seq_one_letter_code
_entity_poly.pdbx_strand_id
1 'polypeptide(L)'
;PNFPNATLIEEEVLLPSTTVERAYPQFSPDGKELAFIEDRIRLMVLNLETKKVRQITDGSTWYSTGGGFDYAWSPDGKWFTLEFTGNKHDPYSDIGLVSAEGGKDIINLTNSGYMSGYPRFALDGNAILFTTERYGMRAHASWGSLNDAMLVFLNQDAYDKYCLSKEDYELRKELEKEQKKSAGKDTPQDKNKDKKK
;
A
#
# COMPACT_ATOMS: atom_id res chain seq x y z
N PRO A 1 -8.10 -8.57 23.31
CA PRO A 1 -7.48 -8.66 24.64
C PRO A 1 -8.04 -7.56 25.54
N ASN A 2 -8.45 -7.94 26.77
CA ASN A 2 -8.92 -6.98 27.76
C ASN A 2 -7.68 -6.32 28.40
N PHE A 3 -7.21 -5.26 27.82
CA PHE A 3 -6.06 -4.48 28.30
C PHE A 3 -6.15 -4.12 29.81
N PRO A 4 -7.31 -3.76 30.36
CA PRO A 4 -7.42 -3.43 31.79
C PRO A 4 -7.05 -4.58 32.73
N ASN A 5 -7.06 -5.82 32.25
CA ASN A 5 -6.78 -7.02 33.04
C ASN A 5 -5.48 -7.72 32.66
N ALA A 6 -4.68 -7.14 31.75
CA ALA A 6 -3.37 -7.68 31.40
C ALA A 6 -2.39 -7.40 32.53
N THR A 7 -1.91 -8.43 33.20
CA THR A 7 -0.97 -8.33 34.32
C THR A 7 0.50 -8.45 33.90
N LEU A 8 0.75 -8.88 32.66
CA LEU A 8 2.09 -9.03 32.12
C LEU A 8 2.17 -8.33 30.77
N ILE A 9 3.15 -7.47 30.62
CA ILE A 9 3.54 -6.83 29.37
C ILE A 9 4.96 -7.30 29.07
N GLU A 10 5.15 -7.92 27.91
CA GLU A 10 6.46 -8.28 27.42
C GLU A 10 6.88 -7.24 26.39
N GLU A 11 8.10 -6.72 26.52
CA GLU A 11 8.71 -5.79 25.59
C GLU A 11 9.89 -6.43 24.89
N GLU A 12 9.94 -6.33 23.58
CA GLU A 12 11.05 -6.76 22.75
C GLU A 12 11.62 -5.57 21.97
N VAL A 13 12.93 -5.38 22.07
CA VAL A 13 13.66 -4.43 21.25
C VAL A 13 13.94 -5.07 19.89
N LEU A 14 13.18 -4.73 18.87
CA LEU A 14 13.28 -5.31 17.53
C LEU A 14 14.57 -4.93 16.81
N LEU A 15 15.01 -3.68 16.98
CA LEU A 15 16.23 -3.15 16.37
C LEU A 15 17.10 -2.45 17.43
N PRO A 16 18.43 -2.57 17.35
CA PRO A 16 19.31 -1.89 18.29
C PRO A 16 19.14 -0.38 18.22
N SER A 17 19.41 0.27 19.36
CA SER A 17 19.40 1.72 19.44
C SER A 17 20.47 2.31 18.49
N THR A 18 20.13 3.41 17.86
CA THR A 18 20.97 4.12 16.90
C THR A 18 20.78 5.62 17.05
N THR A 19 21.67 6.41 16.46
CA THR A 19 21.54 7.85 16.37
C THR A 19 20.60 8.30 15.26
N VAL A 20 20.15 7.36 14.42
CA VAL A 20 19.24 7.62 13.30
C VAL A 20 17.79 7.46 13.78
N GLU A 21 16.94 8.43 13.45
CA GLU A 21 15.51 8.41 13.76
C GLU A 21 14.83 7.29 13.00
N ARG A 22 13.93 6.53 13.69
CA ARG A 22 13.05 5.55 13.11
C ARG A 22 11.62 5.83 13.55
N ALA A 23 10.70 5.94 12.58
CA ALA A 23 9.34 6.40 12.82
C ALA A 23 8.32 5.70 11.92
N TYR A 24 7.05 5.91 12.22
CA TYR A 24 5.88 5.48 11.43
C TYR A 24 5.85 3.97 11.14
N PRO A 25 5.97 3.08 12.14
CA PRO A 25 5.97 1.65 11.90
C PRO A 25 4.60 1.14 11.42
N GLN A 26 4.62 0.24 10.43
CA GLN A 26 3.42 -0.44 9.92
C GLN A 26 3.71 -1.92 9.69
N PHE A 27 2.89 -2.81 10.25
CA PHE A 27 2.99 -4.24 9.98
C PHE A 27 2.54 -4.55 8.54
N SER A 28 3.20 -5.55 7.93
CA SER A 28 2.71 -6.16 6.71
C SER A 28 1.33 -6.83 6.93
N PRO A 29 0.51 -7.02 5.89
CA PRO A 29 -0.80 -7.64 6.03
C PRO A 29 -0.79 -9.03 6.66
N ASP A 30 0.29 -9.79 6.48
CA ASP A 30 0.48 -11.11 7.08
C ASP A 30 1.15 -11.09 8.47
N GLY A 31 1.52 -9.90 8.96
CA GLY A 31 2.14 -9.70 10.27
C GLY A 31 3.60 -10.17 10.40
N LYS A 32 4.27 -10.57 9.32
CA LYS A 32 5.64 -11.10 9.38
C LYS A 32 6.73 -10.06 9.22
N GLU A 33 6.37 -8.90 8.72
CA GLU A 33 7.30 -7.81 8.45
C GLU A 33 6.81 -6.49 9.06
N LEU A 34 7.74 -5.60 9.33
CA LEU A 34 7.49 -4.27 9.84
C LEU A 34 8.18 -3.25 8.93
N ALA A 35 7.40 -2.43 8.24
CA ALA A 35 7.91 -1.28 7.51
C ALA A 35 8.06 -0.08 8.46
N PHE A 36 9.04 0.76 8.21
CA PHE A 36 9.27 2.00 8.96
C PHE A 36 10.08 3.00 8.13
N ILE A 37 9.98 4.27 8.48
CA ILE A 37 10.82 5.32 7.89
C ILE A 37 12.05 5.49 8.76
N GLU A 38 13.22 5.44 8.12
CA GLU A 38 14.52 5.71 8.72
C GLU A 38 15.06 7.04 8.20
N ASP A 39 15.59 7.86 9.11
CA ASP A 39 16.19 9.15 8.81
C ASP A 39 15.25 10.10 8.03
N ARG A 40 13.95 9.95 8.24
CA ARG A 40 12.86 10.70 7.59
C ARG A 40 12.70 10.52 6.09
N ILE A 41 13.65 9.87 5.42
CA ILE A 41 13.73 9.83 3.96
C ILE A 41 13.77 8.43 3.36
N ARG A 42 14.04 7.39 4.15
CA ARG A 42 14.19 6.02 3.66
C ARG A 42 13.06 5.11 4.17
N LEU A 43 12.37 4.46 3.26
CA LEU A 43 11.47 3.38 3.62
C LEU A 43 12.27 2.08 3.78
N MET A 44 12.15 1.48 4.94
CA MET A 44 12.85 0.26 5.34
C MET A 44 11.84 -0.80 5.73
N VAL A 45 12.22 -2.06 5.61
CA VAL A 45 11.42 -3.21 6.06
C VAL A 45 12.27 -4.15 6.90
N LEU A 46 11.79 -4.47 8.09
CA LEU A 46 12.35 -5.48 8.98
C LEU A 46 11.54 -6.77 8.85
N ASN A 47 12.21 -7.87 8.57
CA ASN A 47 11.63 -9.21 8.73
C ASN A 47 11.69 -9.61 10.21
N LEU A 48 10.52 -9.91 10.81
CA LEU A 48 10.40 -10.13 12.26
C LEU A 48 11.00 -11.46 12.71
N GLU A 49 11.04 -12.46 11.85
CA GLU A 49 11.64 -13.77 12.16
C GLU A 49 13.17 -13.73 12.03
N THR A 50 13.66 -13.26 10.89
CA THR A 50 15.10 -13.28 10.59
C THR A 50 15.87 -12.09 11.15
N LYS A 51 15.15 -11.05 11.62
CA LYS A 51 15.67 -9.75 12.07
C LYS A 51 16.51 -9.03 11.01
N LYS A 52 16.37 -9.40 9.74
CA LYS A 52 17.05 -8.72 8.63
C LYS A 52 16.26 -7.49 8.18
N VAL A 53 16.98 -6.42 7.94
CA VAL A 53 16.43 -5.18 7.41
C VAL A 53 16.79 -5.08 5.92
N ARG A 54 15.81 -4.68 5.10
CA ARG A 54 16.02 -4.34 3.69
C ARG A 54 15.55 -2.91 3.42
N GLN A 55 16.21 -2.25 2.50
CA GLN A 55 15.89 -0.90 2.07
C GLN A 55 14.94 -0.96 0.87
N ILE A 56 13.87 -0.15 0.92
CA ILE A 56 12.91 -0.02 -0.17
C ILE A 56 13.19 1.22 -1.01
N THR A 57 13.42 2.39 -0.36
CA THR A 57 13.81 3.61 -1.06
C THR A 57 15.17 4.10 -0.56
N ASP A 58 15.95 4.73 -1.41
CA ASP A 58 17.32 5.17 -1.10
C ASP A 58 17.40 6.55 -0.41
N GLY A 59 16.24 7.21 -0.25
CA GLY A 59 16.15 8.55 0.33
C GLY A 59 16.34 9.70 -0.66
N SER A 60 16.65 9.42 -1.94
CA SER A 60 16.80 10.47 -2.96
C SER A 60 15.48 11.10 -3.39
N THR A 61 14.38 10.47 -3.03
CA THR A 61 13.01 10.81 -3.44
C THR A 61 12.21 11.54 -2.37
N TRP A 62 12.86 11.97 -1.29
CA TRP A 62 12.26 12.78 -0.24
C TRP A 62 13.28 13.73 0.38
N TYR A 63 12.82 14.74 1.10
CA TYR A 63 13.67 15.74 1.73
C TYR A 63 13.66 15.59 3.28
N SER A 64 14.83 15.64 3.87
CA SER A 64 15.02 15.36 5.31
C SER A 64 14.36 16.35 6.27
N THR A 65 14.02 17.54 5.81
CA THR A 65 13.35 18.57 6.62
C THR A 65 11.84 18.35 6.73
N GLY A 66 11.25 17.47 5.90
CA GLY A 66 9.82 17.23 5.81
C GLY A 66 9.23 16.34 6.90
N GLY A 67 10.02 15.71 7.74
CA GLY A 67 9.51 14.89 8.85
C GLY A 67 9.06 13.49 8.48
N GLY A 68 9.24 13.04 7.27
CA GLY A 68 8.79 11.75 6.76
C GLY A 68 7.70 11.91 5.69
N PHE A 69 7.27 10.81 5.12
CA PHE A 69 6.26 10.76 4.07
C PHE A 69 5.24 9.66 4.37
N ASP A 70 4.05 9.79 3.81
CA ASP A 70 3.01 8.77 3.93
C ASP A 70 3.28 7.59 3.01
N TYR A 71 3.01 6.39 3.51
CA TYR A 71 3.09 5.15 2.75
C TYR A 71 2.07 4.13 3.25
N ALA A 72 1.78 3.12 2.45
CA ALA A 72 0.93 2.01 2.83
C ALA A 72 1.30 0.72 2.10
N TRP A 73 1.19 -0.41 2.79
CA TRP A 73 1.27 -1.73 2.20
C TRP A 73 0.10 -2.03 1.26
N SER A 74 0.37 -2.73 0.16
CA SER A 74 -0.70 -3.39 -0.60
C SER A 74 -1.32 -4.53 0.19
N PRO A 75 -2.60 -4.89 -0.04
CA PRO A 75 -3.26 -5.98 0.68
C PRO A 75 -2.55 -7.34 0.54
N ASP A 76 -1.83 -7.57 -0.56
CA ASP A 76 -1.05 -8.78 -0.80
C ASP A 76 0.40 -8.73 -0.26
N GLY A 77 0.79 -7.60 0.34
CA GLY A 77 2.12 -7.40 0.91
C GLY A 77 3.28 -7.27 -0.09
N LYS A 78 2.98 -7.16 -1.40
CA LYS A 78 4.03 -7.15 -2.44
C LYS A 78 4.47 -5.77 -2.88
N TRP A 79 3.68 -4.75 -2.55
CA TRP A 79 3.90 -3.38 -2.99
C TRP A 79 3.70 -2.39 -1.85
N PHE A 80 4.31 -1.23 -2.02
CA PHE A 80 3.98 -0.02 -1.29
C PHE A 80 3.45 1.03 -2.24
N THR A 81 2.43 1.76 -1.80
CA THR A 81 2.15 3.09 -2.31
C THR A 81 2.72 4.11 -1.35
N LEU A 82 3.27 5.20 -1.86
CA LEU A 82 3.94 6.21 -1.05
C LEU A 82 3.89 7.60 -1.69
N GLU A 83 4.07 8.62 -0.87
CA GLU A 83 4.41 9.96 -1.33
C GLU A 83 5.89 10.02 -1.68
N PHE A 84 6.21 10.68 -2.78
CA PHE A 84 7.61 10.93 -3.14
C PHE A 84 7.72 12.21 -3.98
N THR A 85 8.90 12.81 -3.94
CA THR A 85 9.21 13.96 -4.80
C THR A 85 9.64 13.44 -6.16
N GLY A 86 8.73 13.32 -7.07
CA GLY A 86 8.96 12.82 -8.44
C GLY A 86 9.89 13.75 -9.18
N ASN A 87 9.82 14.45 -9.98
CA ASN A 87 10.68 15.32 -10.81
C ASN A 87 11.64 16.27 -10.05
N LYS A 88 11.97 15.97 -8.80
CA LYS A 88 12.82 16.79 -7.90
C LYS A 88 12.29 18.20 -7.68
N HIS A 89 10.99 18.34 -7.62
CA HIS A 89 10.30 19.62 -7.44
C HIS A 89 9.74 19.73 -6.01
N ASP A 90 10.60 19.90 -5.02
CA ASP A 90 10.15 20.25 -3.68
C ASP A 90 9.35 21.57 -3.69
N PRO A 91 8.24 21.64 -2.98
CA PRO A 91 7.63 20.67 -2.07
C PRO A 91 6.55 19.77 -2.72
N TYR A 92 6.47 19.72 -4.02
CA TYR A 92 5.40 19.02 -4.72
C TYR A 92 5.62 17.51 -4.73
N SER A 93 4.76 16.80 -4.03
CA SER A 93 4.77 15.34 -3.97
C SER A 93 3.85 14.70 -5.00
N ASP A 94 4.30 13.61 -5.55
CA ASP A 94 3.54 12.67 -6.38
C ASP A 94 3.22 11.41 -5.58
N ILE A 95 2.28 10.61 -6.10
CA ILE A 95 1.98 9.28 -5.58
C ILE A 95 2.75 8.24 -6.40
N GLY A 96 3.49 7.40 -5.69
CA GLY A 96 4.29 6.34 -6.26
C GLY A 96 3.85 4.94 -5.87
N LEU A 97 4.28 3.98 -6.68
CA LEU A 97 4.18 2.55 -6.42
C LEU A 97 5.57 1.94 -6.49
N VAL A 98 5.96 1.17 -5.47
CA VAL A 98 7.26 0.51 -5.40
C VAL A 98 7.14 -0.92 -4.88
N SER A 99 7.99 -1.82 -5.38
CA SER A 99 8.03 -3.20 -4.91
C SER A 99 8.45 -3.29 -3.44
N ALA A 100 7.77 -4.12 -2.66
CA ALA A 100 8.12 -4.38 -1.27
C ALA A 100 9.43 -5.19 -1.10
N GLU A 101 9.98 -5.74 -2.17
CA GLU A 101 11.30 -6.37 -2.16
C GLU A 101 12.45 -5.37 -2.21
N GLY A 102 12.17 -4.11 -2.59
CA GLY A 102 13.19 -3.07 -2.78
C GLY A 102 13.98 -3.22 -4.08
N GLY A 103 14.97 -2.34 -4.27
CA GLY A 103 15.89 -2.42 -5.41
C GLY A 103 15.28 -2.09 -6.78
N LYS A 104 14.09 -1.50 -6.81
CA LYS A 104 13.39 -1.07 -8.04
C LYS A 104 13.02 0.40 -7.96
N ASP A 105 12.93 1.02 -9.12
CA ASP A 105 12.50 2.40 -9.24
C ASP A 105 11.04 2.58 -8.81
N ILE A 106 10.71 3.77 -8.30
CA ILE A 106 9.35 4.16 -7.97
C ILE A 106 8.61 4.46 -9.28
N ILE A 107 7.48 3.78 -9.48
CA ILE A 107 6.56 4.06 -10.59
C ILE A 107 5.72 5.28 -10.20
N ASN A 108 5.89 6.40 -10.90
CA ASN A 108 5.09 7.60 -10.67
C ASN A 108 3.68 7.43 -11.24
N LEU A 109 2.66 7.48 -10.40
CA LEU A 109 1.26 7.27 -10.77
C LEU A 109 0.53 8.58 -11.11
N THR A 110 0.92 9.68 -10.51
CA THR A 110 0.25 10.97 -10.71
C THR A 110 0.97 11.86 -11.72
N ASN A 111 2.29 11.90 -11.65
CA ASN A 111 3.17 12.70 -12.51
C ASN A 111 2.58 14.10 -12.78
N SER A 112 2.17 14.77 -11.71
CA SER A 112 1.47 16.04 -11.79
C SER A 112 2.32 17.16 -11.16
N GLY A 113 2.07 18.39 -11.48
CA GLY A 113 2.71 19.54 -10.82
C GLY A 113 1.94 20.02 -9.58
N TYR A 114 1.14 19.16 -8.96
CA TYR A 114 0.31 19.47 -7.80
C TYR A 114 0.69 18.57 -6.63
N MET A 115 0.56 19.09 -5.41
CA MET A 115 0.74 18.26 -4.22
C MET A 115 -0.30 17.15 -4.18
N SER A 116 0.18 15.92 -4.05
CA SER A 116 -0.65 14.74 -3.87
C SER A 116 -0.15 13.95 -2.67
N GLY A 117 -1.06 13.46 -1.82
CA GLY A 117 -0.68 12.86 -0.56
C GLY A 117 -1.66 11.81 -0.04
N TYR A 118 -1.30 11.22 1.09
CA TYR A 118 -2.11 10.26 1.84
C TYR A 118 -2.54 9.04 1.01
N PRO A 119 -1.65 8.39 0.25
CA PRO A 119 -2.03 7.27 -0.59
C PRO A 119 -2.44 6.06 0.23
N ARG A 120 -3.53 5.39 -0.19
CA ARG A 120 -4.01 4.13 0.39
C ARG A 120 -4.52 3.21 -0.69
N PHE A 121 -4.23 1.92 -0.58
CA PHE A 121 -4.84 0.94 -1.47
C PHE A 121 -6.35 0.87 -1.23
N ALA A 122 -7.10 0.72 -2.30
CA ALA A 122 -8.55 0.59 -2.34
C ALA A 122 -8.96 -0.52 -3.30
N LEU A 123 -10.24 -0.92 -3.27
CA LEU A 123 -10.80 -1.94 -4.16
C LEU A 123 -9.95 -3.22 -4.21
N ASP A 124 -9.64 -3.77 -3.03
CA ASP A 124 -8.83 -4.98 -2.85
C ASP A 124 -7.44 -4.90 -3.55
N GLY A 125 -6.83 -3.71 -3.52
CA GLY A 125 -5.53 -3.47 -4.13
C GLY A 125 -5.55 -3.12 -5.61
N ASN A 126 -6.73 -2.94 -6.20
CA ASN A 126 -6.88 -2.63 -7.63
C ASN A 126 -6.89 -1.12 -7.93
N ALA A 127 -6.93 -0.29 -6.91
CA ALA A 127 -6.85 1.17 -7.03
C ALA A 127 -6.09 1.76 -5.85
N ILE A 128 -5.65 3.01 -6.01
CA ILE A 128 -5.08 3.82 -4.95
C ILE A 128 -5.93 5.06 -4.78
N LEU A 129 -6.44 5.27 -3.57
CA LEU A 129 -7.10 6.48 -3.13
C LEU A 129 -6.04 7.44 -2.59
N PHE A 130 -6.09 8.69 -3.00
CA PHE A 130 -5.16 9.72 -2.54
C PHE A 130 -5.83 11.09 -2.54
N THR A 131 -5.22 12.07 -1.91
CA THR A 131 -5.65 13.47 -1.97
C THR A 131 -4.76 14.26 -2.92
N THR A 132 -5.31 15.30 -3.53
CA THR A 132 -4.56 16.19 -4.41
C THR A 132 -5.12 17.61 -4.37
N GLU A 133 -4.25 18.58 -4.56
CA GLU A 133 -4.61 20.00 -4.70
C GLU A 133 -5.02 20.40 -6.12
N ARG A 134 -5.10 19.46 -7.04
CA ARG A 134 -5.23 19.73 -8.48
C ARG A 134 -6.48 20.51 -8.84
N TYR A 135 -7.61 20.17 -8.24
CA TYR A 135 -8.92 20.75 -8.58
C TYR A 135 -9.51 21.60 -7.46
N GLY A 136 -8.92 21.58 -6.28
CA GLY A 136 -9.40 22.30 -5.12
C GLY A 136 -9.28 23.82 -5.24
N MET A 137 -10.11 24.53 -4.50
CA MET A 137 -10.04 25.98 -4.42
C MET A 137 -8.69 26.40 -3.80
N ARG A 138 -7.96 27.27 -4.49
CA ARG A 138 -6.67 27.77 -4.01
C ARG A 138 -6.85 28.78 -2.90
N ALA A 139 -6.03 28.68 -1.87
CA ALA A 139 -5.99 29.65 -0.80
C ALA A 139 -5.42 31.00 -1.30
N HIS A 140 -5.94 32.10 -0.77
CA HIS A 140 -5.60 33.44 -1.21
C HIS A 140 -4.13 33.83 -0.99
N ALA A 141 -3.41 33.20 -0.10
CA ALA A 141 -2.07 33.62 0.32
C ALA A 141 -0.97 32.62 -0.05
N SER A 142 -1.00 32.05 -1.22
CA SER A 142 0.10 31.32 -1.86
C SER A 142 0.44 29.90 -1.37
N TRP A 143 -0.06 29.40 -0.25
CA TRP A 143 0.24 28.06 0.22
C TRP A 143 -1.05 27.26 0.40
N GLY A 144 -1.10 26.16 -0.34
CA GLY A 144 -2.15 25.15 -0.23
C GLY A 144 -3.42 25.48 -1.02
N SER A 145 -4.16 24.48 -1.25
CA SER A 145 -5.53 24.51 -1.77
C SER A 145 -6.38 23.51 -1.00
N LEU A 146 -7.68 23.52 -1.20
CA LEU A 146 -8.54 22.45 -0.72
C LEU A 146 -8.18 21.18 -1.47
N ASN A 147 -8.07 20.07 -0.74
CA ASN A 147 -7.74 18.79 -1.32
C ASN A 147 -9.00 18.08 -1.80
N ASP A 148 -8.92 17.49 -2.98
CA ASP A 148 -9.89 16.55 -3.51
C ASP A 148 -9.42 15.12 -3.31
N ALA A 149 -10.35 14.19 -3.12
CA ALA A 149 -10.06 12.76 -3.10
C ALA A 149 -10.13 12.19 -4.52
N MET A 150 -9.11 11.48 -4.93
CA MET A 150 -9.01 10.86 -6.25
C MET A 150 -8.65 9.39 -6.18
N LEU A 151 -9.05 8.64 -7.21
CA LEU A 151 -8.69 7.24 -7.41
C LEU A 151 -7.85 7.10 -8.68
N VAL A 152 -6.74 6.41 -8.55
CA VAL A 152 -5.98 5.87 -9.68
C VAL A 152 -6.24 4.37 -9.74
N PHE A 153 -6.75 3.86 -10.85
CA PHE A 153 -6.97 2.44 -11.07
C PHE A 153 -5.69 1.79 -11.62
N LEU A 154 -5.32 0.65 -11.05
CA LEU A 154 -4.11 -0.07 -11.44
C LEU A 154 -4.34 -1.03 -12.61
N ASN A 155 -5.59 -1.29 -12.98
CA ASN A 155 -5.97 -2.07 -14.15
C ASN A 155 -7.33 -1.65 -14.71
N GLN A 156 -7.53 -1.95 -16.01
CA GLN A 156 -8.73 -1.55 -16.74
C GLN A 156 -9.99 -2.26 -16.23
N ASP A 157 -9.88 -3.54 -15.84
CA ASP A 157 -11.04 -4.31 -15.36
C ASP A 157 -11.65 -3.72 -14.07
N ALA A 158 -10.80 -3.24 -13.17
CA ALA A 158 -11.23 -2.57 -11.95
C ALA A 158 -11.94 -1.23 -12.26
N TYR A 159 -11.43 -0.48 -13.23
CA TYR A 159 -12.07 0.75 -13.68
C TYR A 159 -13.43 0.47 -14.33
N ASP A 160 -13.51 -0.48 -15.25
CA ASP A 160 -14.74 -0.84 -15.94
C ASP A 160 -15.80 -1.32 -14.94
N LYS A 161 -15.39 -2.14 -13.96
CA LYS A 161 -16.26 -2.60 -12.88
C LYS A 161 -16.77 -1.46 -11.99
N TYR A 162 -15.92 -0.49 -11.70
CA TYR A 162 -16.29 0.68 -10.90
C TYR A 162 -17.30 1.58 -11.63
N CYS A 163 -17.21 1.66 -12.97
CA CYS A 163 -18.09 2.49 -13.80
C CYS A 163 -19.46 1.84 -14.10
N LEU A 164 -19.70 0.60 -13.70
CA LEU A 164 -20.98 -0.07 -13.92
C LEU A 164 -22.13 0.61 -13.18
N SER A 165 -23.32 0.55 -13.73
CA SER A 165 -24.54 0.84 -12.99
C SER A 165 -24.70 -0.13 -11.82
N LYS A 166 -25.53 0.21 -10.84
CA LYS A 166 -25.78 -0.68 -9.70
C LYS A 166 -26.33 -2.03 -10.17
N GLU A 167 -27.25 -1.99 -11.15
CA GLU A 167 -27.89 -3.18 -11.72
C GLU A 167 -26.87 -4.07 -12.45
N ASP A 168 -26.02 -3.49 -13.29
CA ASP A 168 -24.98 -4.22 -14.02
C ASP A 168 -23.92 -4.78 -13.08
N TYR A 169 -23.57 -4.07 -12.02
CA TYR A 169 -22.65 -4.53 -11.00
C TYR A 169 -23.17 -5.78 -10.27
N GLU A 170 -24.45 -5.77 -9.85
CA GLU A 170 -25.06 -6.92 -9.17
C GLU A 170 -25.16 -8.12 -10.13
N LEU A 171 -25.54 -7.91 -11.38
CA LEU A 171 -25.59 -8.96 -12.41
C LEU A 171 -24.19 -9.58 -12.62
N ARG A 172 -23.15 -8.75 -12.78
CA ARG A 172 -21.76 -9.24 -12.92
C ARG A 172 -21.33 -10.07 -11.72
N LYS A 173 -21.65 -9.62 -10.51
CA LYS A 173 -21.34 -10.33 -9.27
C LYS A 173 -22.01 -11.69 -9.16
N GLU A 174 -23.25 -11.84 -9.67
CA GLU A 174 -23.96 -13.11 -9.75
C GLU A 174 -23.28 -14.05 -10.74
N LEU A 175 -22.95 -13.58 -11.93
CA LEU A 175 -22.24 -14.34 -12.95
C LEU A 175 -20.88 -14.84 -12.47
N GLU A 176 -20.10 -13.99 -11.79
CA GLU A 176 -18.81 -14.38 -11.20
C GLU A 176 -18.97 -15.49 -10.13
N LYS A 177 -20.06 -15.47 -9.35
CA LYS A 177 -20.35 -16.52 -8.36
C LYS A 177 -20.72 -17.84 -9.02
N GLU A 178 -21.49 -17.82 -10.12
CA GLU A 178 -21.87 -19.01 -10.87
C GLU A 178 -20.65 -19.66 -11.55
N GLN A 179 -19.77 -18.84 -12.14
CA GLN A 179 -18.53 -19.32 -12.75
C GLN A 179 -17.61 -19.98 -11.71
N LYS A 180 -17.47 -19.42 -10.52
CA LYS A 180 -16.69 -20.02 -9.43
C LYS A 180 -17.28 -21.34 -8.95
N LYS A 181 -18.61 -21.47 -8.93
CA LYS A 181 -19.30 -22.73 -8.56
C LYS A 181 -19.14 -23.81 -9.63
N SER A 182 -19.11 -23.46 -10.90
CA SER A 182 -18.89 -24.41 -12.00
C SER A 182 -17.43 -24.87 -12.06
N ALA A 183 -16.49 -23.98 -11.92
CA ALA A 183 -15.05 -24.30 -11.90
C ALA A 183 -14.64 -25.21 -10.72
N GLY A 184 -15.33 -25.11 -9.57
CA GLY A 184 -15.08 -25.97 -8.41
C GLY A 184 -15.65 -27.42 -8.54
N LYS A 185 -16.41 -27.71 -9.58
CA LYS A 185 -17.00 -29.06 -9.79
C LYS A 185 -16.15 -29.98 -10.67
N ASP A 186 -15.15 -29.46 -11.36
CA ASP A 186 -14.30 -30.19 -12.29
C ASP A 186 -13.01 -30.74 -11.71
N THR A 187 -12.92 -30.94 -10.41
CA THR A 187 -11.79 -31.67 -9.83
C THR A 187 -12.08 -33.16 -9.91
N PRO A 188 -11.36 -33.95 -10.72
CA PRO A 188 -11.57 -35.38 -10.79
C PRO A 188 -11.25 -36.02 -9.44
N GLN A 189 -12.24 -36.65 -8.81
CA GLN A 189 -11.99 -37.58 -7.71
C GLN A 189 -11.16 -38.74 -8.25
N ASP A 190 -9.92 -38.81 -7.79
CA ASP A 190 -9.04 -39.97 -8.03
C ASP A 190 -9.66 -41.23 -7.42
N LYS A 191 -10.35 -42.00 -8.27
CA LYS A 191 -10.83 -43.34 -7.92
C LYS A 191 -9.68 -44.32 -8.07
N ASN A 192 -8.83 -44.40 -7.06
CA ASN A 192 -7.89 -45.50 -6.96
C ASN A 192 -7.94 -46.10 -5.55
N LYS A 193 -9.01 -46.90 -5.31
CA LYS A 193 -9.02 -47.93 -4.27
C LYS A 193 -9.56 -49.22 -4.90
N ASP A 194 -8.81 -50.26 -4.63
CA ASP A 194 -9.06 -51.66 -4.79
C ASP A 194 -8.52 -52.33 -6.06
N LYS A 195 -7.33 -52.88 -5.83
CA LYS A 195 -7.02 -54.27 -6.19
C LYS A 195 -5.74 -54.71 -5.48
N LYS A 196 -5.90 -55.34 -4.32
CA LYS A 196 -4.95 -56.31 -3.81
C LYS A 196 -5.67 -57.64 -3.62
N LYS A 197 -5.28 -58.60 -4.41
CA LYS A 197 -5.20 -59.96 -4.05
C LYS A 197 -3.75 -60.32 -3.78
#